data_cdba863bcba6191a9a1667d15260503a
#
_entry.id   cdba863bcba6191a9a1667d15260503a
#
_cell.length_a   1.000
_cell.length_b   1.000
_cell.length_c   1.000
_cell.angle_alpha   90.00
_cell.angle_beta   90.00
_cell.angle_gamma   90.00
#
_symmetry.space_group_name_H-M   'P 1'
#
loop_
_entity.id
_entity.type
_entity.pdbx_description
1 polymer ?
#
loop_
_entity_poly.entity_id
_entity_poly.type
_entity_poly.pdbx_seq_one_letter_code
_entity_poly.pdbx_strand_id
1 'polypeptide(L)'
;MLSYYRSQRDNQSWLAGLAAVMDACALIMVGLKDMRPFEARMTFEMARLTVLEMSRVFETTPVINVDRLSRTHFAQLAACLTEAGLAWNHPDDAERQLASLRVTYEPFLEVLARYLLLPLPGWLPDEGAAGQLQQGKPGDCRLTGHC
;
A
#
# COMPACT_ATOMS: atom_id res chain seq x y z
N MET A 1 18.84 26.95 -1.91
CA MET A 1 19.26 25.56 -2.16
C MET A 1 18.53 24.50 -1.34
N LEU A 2 17.86 24.86 -0.26
CA LEU A 2 17.10 23.88 0.57
C LEU A 2 15.74 23.46 -0.01
N SER A 3 15.14 24.21 -0.94
CA SER A 3 13.83 23.83 -1.53
C SER A 3 13.91 22.73 -2.58
N TYR A 4 15.08 22.46 -3.15
CA TYR A 4 15.26 21.42 -4.16
C TYR A 4 15.31 20.01 -3.57
N TYR A 5 15.70 19.88 -2.30
CA TYR A 5 15.72 18.58 -1.60
C TYR A 5 14.36 18.13 -1.07
N ARG A 6 13.36 19.00 -1.06
CA ARG A 6 12.04 18.72 -0.48
C ARG A 6 11.10 17.99 -1.43
N SER A 7 11.29 18.12 -2.74
CA SER A 7 10.33 17.58 -3.73
C SER A 7 10.50 16.11 -4.10
N GLN A 8 11.62 15.47 -3.75
CA GLN A 8 11.86 14.05 -4.06
C GLN A 8 11.58 13.09 -2.90
N ARG A 9 11.27 13.58 -1.70
CA ARG A 9 11.02 12.76 -0.51
C ARG A 9 9.57 12.78 0.00
N ASP A 10 8.69 13.55 -0.63
CA ASP A 10 7.31 13.70 -0.16
C ASP A 10 6.44 12.42 -0.30
N ASN A 11 6.91 11.41 -1.04
CA ASN A 11 6.21 10.12 -1.16
C ASN A 11 6.66 9.05 -0.15
N GLN A 12 7.59 9.37 0.75
CA GLN A 12 8.12 8.41 1.73
C GLN A 12 7.79 8.84 3.16
N SER A 13 6.52 9.11 3.46
CA SER A 13 6.13 9.26 4.85
C SER A 13 6.14 7.90 5.55
N TRP A 14 6.58 7.86 6.81
CA TRP A 14 6.52 6.64 7.63
C TRP A 14 5.08 6.10 7.73
N LEU A 15 4.08 6.99 7.73
CA LEU A 15 2.66 6.62 7.77
C LEU A 15 2.24 5.94 6.47
N ALA A 16 2.71 6.42 5.32
CA ALA A 16 2.48 5.79 4.02
C ALA A 16 3.13 4.40 3.95
N GLY A 17 4.35 4.26 4.47
CA GLY A 17 5.02 2.95 4.58
C GLY A 17 4.26 1.98 5.48
N LEU A 18 3.78 2.46 6.64
CA LEU A 18 2.98 1.65 7.56
C LEU A 18 1.65 1.22 6.91
N ALA A 19 0.97 2.14 6.22
CA ALA A 19 -0.26 1.83 5.49
C ALA A 19 -0.02 0.76 4.41
N ALA A 20 1.04 0.90 3.60
CA ALA A 20 1.38 -0.08 2.56
C ALA A 20 1.68 -1.47 3.14
N VAL A 21 2.38 -1.55 4.28
CA VAL A 21 2.63 -2.81 4.99
C VAL A 21 1.33 -3.44 5.47
N MET A 22 0.42 -2.66 6.05
CA MET A 22 -0.88 -3.15 6.52
C MET A 22 -1.75 -3.62 5.36
N ASP A 23 -1.80 -2.88 4.26
CA ASP A 23 -2.53 -3.24 3.05
C ASP A 23 -2.00 -4.55 2.45
N ALA A 24 -0.67 -4.70 2.33
CA ALA A 24 -0.04 -5.93 1.86
C ALA A 24 -0.32 -7.14 2.78
N CYS A 25 -0.21 -6.95 4.10
CA CYS A 25 -0.54 -8.00 5.07
C CYS A 25 -2.01 -8.41 4.99
N ALA A 26 -2.92 -7.45 4.82
CA ALA A 26 -4.34 -7.73 4.65
C ALA A 26 -4.61 -8.59 3.40
N LEU A 27 -3.97 -8.30 2.28
CA LEU A 27 -4.06 -9.12 1.06
C LEU A 27 -3.58 -10.57 1.28
N ILE A 28 -2.45 -10.74 1.96
CA ILE A 28 -1.90 -12.06 2.28
C ILE A 28 -2.84 -12.83 3.21
N MET A 29 -3.40 -12.16 4.23
CA MET A 29 -4.32 -12.76 5.21
C MET A 29 -5.64 -13.19 4.58
N VAL A 30 -6.13 -12.47 3.59
CA VAL A 30 -7.35 -12.80 2.86
C VAL A 30 -7.18 -14.05 1.98
N GLY A 31 -5.93 -14.43 1.67
CA GLY A 31 -5.66 -15.72 1.06
C GLY A 31 -5.05 -15.65 -0.33
N LEU A 32 -3.98 -14.90 -0.49
CA LEU A 32 -3.12 -15.07 -1.66
C LEU A 32 -2.41 -16.43 -1.59
N LYS A 33 -2.41 -17.15 -2.71
CA LYS A 33 -1.75 -18.46 -2.81
C LYS A 33 -0.26 -18.34 -2.51
N ASP A 34 0.30 -19.39 -1.94
CA ASP A 34 1.73 -19.56 -1.68
C ASP A 34 2.35 -18.52 -0.73
N MET A 35 1.51 -17.74 -0.05
CA MET A 35 1.94 -16.77 0.95
C MET A 35 1.80 -17.32 2.38
N ARG A 36 2.55 -16.73 3.33
CA ARG A 36 2.55 -17.15 4.73
C ARG A 36 1.61 -16.26 5.56
N PRO A 37 0.35 -16.67 5.79
CA PRO A 37 -0.63 -15.83 6.46
C PRO A 37 -0.30 -15.58 7.94
N PHE A 38 0.46 -16.47 8.58
CA PHE A 38 0.80 -16.32 9.99
C PHE A 38 1.73 -15.12 10.23
N GLU A 39 2.80 -15.00 9.46
CA GLU A 39 3.75 -13.88 9.58
C GLU A 39 3.09 -12.55 9.20
N ALA A 40 2.27 -12.56 8.13
CA ALA A 40 1.49 -11.39 7.73
C ALA A 40 0.53 -10.95 8.85
N ARG A 41 -0.14 -11.90 9.52
CA ARG A 41 -1.04 -11.62 10.64
C ARG A 41 -0.30 -10.99 11.82
N MET A 42 0.85 -11.52 12.18
CA MET A 42 1.65 -10.96 13.29
C MET A 42 2.09 -9.52 12.97
N THR A 43 2.59 -9.29 11.76
CA THR A 43 3.00 -7.96 11.30
C THR A 43 1.81 -7.00 11.26
N PHE A 44 0.66 -7.46 10.75
CA PHE A 44 -0.57 -6.68 10.69
C PHE A 44 -1.04 -6.23 12.07
N GLU A 45 -1.09 -7.15 13.04
CA GLU A 45 -1.53 -6.82 14.40
C GLU A 45 -0.58 -5.85 15.10
N MET A 46 0.73 -6.00 14.93
CA MET A 46 1.70 -5.04 15.46
C MET A 46 1.53 -3.65 14.84
N ALA A 47 1.40 -3.58 13.53
CA ALA A 47 1.17 -2.32 12.83
C ALA A 47 -0.17 -1.67 13.24
N ARG A 48 -1.24 -2.46 13.34
CA ARG A 48 -2.56 -2.01 13.77
C ARG A 48 -2.52 -1.42 15.18
N LEU A 49 -1.90 -2.12 16.13
CA LEU A 49 -1.73 -1.61 17.49
C LEU A 49 -0.97 -0.29 17.50
N THR A 50 0.09 -0.16 16.70
CA THR A 50 0.85 1.10 16.57
C THR A 50 -0.04 2.24 16.11
N VAL A 51 -0.84 2.03 15.07
CA VAL A 51 -1.77 3.06 14.54
C VAL A 51 -2.81 3.45 15.61
N LEU A 52 -3.37 2.48 16.32
CA LEU A 52 -4.35 2.72 17.39
C LEU A 52 -3.75 3.52 18.54
N GLU A 53 -2.54 3.15 19.00
CA GLU A 53 -1.86 3.87 20.08
C GLU A 53 -1.47 5.29 19.66
N MET A 54 -1.04 5.49 18.43
CA MET A 54 -0.76 6.83 17.93
C MET A 54 -2.02 7.68 17.83
N SER A 55 -3.14 7.11 17.37
CA SER A 55 -4.43 7.79 17.36
C SER A 55 -4.87 8.22 18.76
N ARG A 56 -4.58 7.38 19.76
CA ARG A 56 -4.84 7.70 21.17
C ARG A 56 -3.92 8.80 21.70
N VAL A 57 -2.62 8.72 21.41
CA VAL A 57 -1.63 9.74 21.85
C VAL A 57 -1.96 11.11 21.28
N PHE A 58 -2.42 11.17 20.03
CA PHE A 58 -2.83 12.43 19.41
C PHE A 58 -4.30 12.82 19.69
N GLU A 59 -4.98 12.06 20.54
CA GLU A 59 -6.40 12.29 20.90
C GLU A 59 -7.31 12.46 19.69
N THR A 60 -7.05 11.69 18.62
CA THR A 60 -7.81 11.79 17.38
C THR A 60 -9.03 10.86 17.39
N THR A 61 -10.10 11.27 16.71
CA THR A 61 -11.30 10.45 16.55
C THR A 61 -11.31 9.80 15.18
N PRO A 62 -11.49 8.47 15.07
CA PRO A 62 -11.52 7.76 13.80
C PRO A 62 -12.54 8.35 12.82
N VAL A 63 -12.16 8.40 11.54
CA VAL A 63 -13.05 8.89 10.48
C VAL A 63 -14.02 7.78 10.08
N ILE A 64 -15.32 8.07 10.12
CA ILE A 64 -16.35 7.13 9.69
C ILE A 64 -16.47 7.14 8.15
N ASN A 65 -16.76 5.99 7.56
CA ASN A 65 -16.95 5.80 6.11
C ASN A 65 -15.72 6.11 5.24
N VAL A 66 -14.55 5.65 5.67
CA VAL A 66 -13.36 5.64 4.82
C VAL A 66 -13.47 4.51 3.81
N ASP A 67 -13.37 4.83 2.54
CA ASP A 67 -13.30 3.84 1.45
C ASP A 67 -12.13 4.18 0.51
N ARG A 68 -10.94 3.66 0.81
CA ARG A 68 -9.74 3.80 -0.03
C ARG A 68 -9.73 2.84 -1.22
N LEU A 69 -10.60 1.82 -1.20
CA LEU A 69 -10.67 0.80 -2.23
C LEU A 69 -12.13 0.55 -2.61
N SER A 70 -12.62 1.28 -3.58
CA SER A 70 -13.95 1.04 -4.16
C SER A 70 -14.02 -0.34 -4.84
N ARG A 71 -15.23 -0.83 -5.08
CA ARG A 71 -15.45 -2.11 -5.77
C ARG A 71 -14.77 -2.15 -7.15
N THR A 72 -14.79 -1.04 -7.88
CA THR A 72 -14.14 -0.95 -9.19
C THR A 72 -12.62 -1.06 -9.07
N HIS A 73 -12.04 -0.38 -8.08
CA HIS A 73 -10.60 -0.46 -7.80
C HIS A 73 -10.20 -1.84 -7.27
N PHE A 74 -11.07 -2.53 -6.53
CA PHE A 74 -10.81 -3.91 -6.12
C PHE A 74 -10.70 -4.85 -7.34
N ALA A 75 -11.58 -4.70 -8.34
CA ALA A 75 -11.50 -5.50 -9.56
C ALA A 75 -10.20 -5.25 -10.34
N GLN A 76 -9.75 -3.98 -10.41
CA GLN A 76 -8.46 -3.62 -11.01
C GLN A 76 -7.28 -4.21 -10.22
N LEU A 77 -7.32 -4.13 -8.89
CA LEU A 77 -6.30 -4.73 -8.01
C LEU A 77 -6.21 -6.24 -8.22
N ALA A 78 -7.36 -6.93 -8.28
CA ALA A 78 -7.41 -8.36 -8.54
C ALA A 78 -6.82 -8.73 -9.90
N ALA A 79 -7.06 -7.94 -10.94
CA ALA A 79 -6.44 -8.11 -12.25
C ALA A 79 -4.92 -7.93 -12.19
N CYS A 80 -4.43 -6.86 -11.56
CA CYS A 80 -2.98 -6.62 -11.38
C CYS A 80 -2.30 -7.75 -10.60
N LEU A 81 -2.92 -8.28 -9.55
CA LEU A 81 -2.39 -9.40 -8.79
C LEU A 81 -2.31 -10.67 -9.65
N THR A 82 -3.33 -10.93 -10.46
CA THR A 82 -3.34 -12.07 -11.38
C THR A 82 -2.25 -11.95 -12.45
N GLU A 83 -2.05 -10.76 -13.02
CA GLU A 83 -0.96 -10.50 -13.97
C GLU A 83 0.42 -10.67 -13.33
N ALA A 84 0.55 -10.36 -12.04
CA ALA A 84 1.77 -10.59 -11.27
C ALA A 84 1.97 -12.06 -10.86
N GLY A 85 1.09 -12.97 -11.27
CA GLY A 85 1.14 -14.40 -10.92
C GLY A 85 0.62 -14.72 -9.52
N LEU A 86 -0.04 -13.77 -8.86
CA LEU A 86 -0.67 -13.96 -7.55
C LEU A 86 -2.15 -14.26 -7.73
N ALA A 87 -2.62 -15.35 -7.15
CA ALA A 87 -4.01 -15.77 -7.24
C ALA A 87 -4.64 -15.85 -5.86
N TRP A 88 -5.96 -15.63 -5.79
CA TRP A 88 -6.74 -15.84 -4.58
C TRP A 88 -7.05 -17.33 -4.37
N ASN A 89 -7.03 -17.76 -3.11
CA ASN A 89 -7.53 -19.09 -2.75
C ASN A 89 -9.06 -19.16 -2.85
N HIS A 90 -9.74 -18.10 -2.42
CA HIS A 90 -11.20 -17.96 -2.40
C HIS A 90 -11.61 -16.59 -2.97
N PRO A 91 -11.68 -16.44 -4.31
CA PRO A 91 -11.93 -15.14 -4.93
C PRO A 91 -13.30 -14.55 -4.58
N ASP A 92 -14.32 -15.38 -4.40
CA ASP A 92 -15.70 -14.94 -4.13
C ASP A 92 -15.85 -14.24 -2.77
N ASP A 93 -15.01 -14.60 -1.80
CA ASP A 93 -15.04 -14.04 -0.45
C ASP A 93 -13.96 -12.97 -0.21
N ALA A 94 -12.98 -12.87 -1.09
CA ALA A 94 -11.81 -12.02 -0.91
C ALA A 94 -12.18 -10.55 -0.70
N GLU A 95 -13.08 -10.01 -1.51
CA GLU A 95 -13.54 -8.62 -1.41
C GLU A 95 -14.16 -8.35 -0.03
N ARG A 96 -15.04 -9.23 0.43
CA ARG A 96 -15.74 -9.09 1.70
C ARG A 96 -14.79 -9.20 2.90
N GLN A 97 -13.89 -10.17 2.86
CA GLN A 97 -12.89 -10.36 3.92
C GLN A 97 -11.92 -9.18 3.99
N LEU A 98 -11.45 -8.69 2.83
CA LEU A 98 -10.60 -7.52 2.77
C LEU A 98 -11.31 -6.27 3.31
N ALA A 99 -12.57 -6.05 2.93
CA ALA A 99 -13.37 -4.95 3.45
C ALA A 99 -13.50 -5.00 4.98
N SER A 100 -13.72 -6.19 5.55
CA SER A 100 -13.81 -6.39 7.00
C SER A 100 -12.49 -6.06 7.72
N LEU A 101 -11.35 -6.40 7.14
CA LEU A 101 -10.04 -6.05 7.70
C LEU A 101 -9.78 -4.54 7.63
N ARG A 102 -10.10 -3.91 6.51
CA ARG A 102 -9.89 -2.47 6.28
C ARG A 102 -10.59 -1.60 7.30
N VAL A 103 -11.82 -1.93 7.67
CA VAL A 103 -12.58 -1.21 8.71
C VAL A 103 -11.86 -1.16 10.06
N THR A 104 -10.97 -2.10 10.33
CA THR A 104 -10.25 -2.16 11.61
C THR A 104 -9.07 -1.19 11.73
N TYR A 105 -8.56 -0.65 10.63
CA TYR A 105 -7.37 0.20 10.64
C TYR A 105 -7.47 1.47 9.76
N GLU A 106 -8.17 1.42 8.63
CA GLU A 106 -8.27 2.58 7.72
C GLU A 106 -8.83 3.85 8.38
N PRO A 107 -9.87 3.80 9.23
CA PRO A 107 -10.38 4.97 9.93
C PRO A 107 -9.33 5.69 10.77
N PHE A 108 -8.42 4.93 11.38
CA PHE A 108 -7.34 5.46 12.21
C PHE A 108 -6.18 5.99 11.37
N LEU A 109 -5.84 5.31 10.27
CA LEU A 109 -4.84 5.81 9.31
C LEU A 109 -5.28 7.14 8.71
N GLU A 110 -6.54 7.24 8.29
CA GLU A 110 -7.08 8.45 7.67
C GLU A 110 -7.05 9.65 8.62
N VAL A 111 -7.44 9.46 9.89
CA VAL A 111 -7.41 10.57 10.85
C VAL A 111 -5.98 10.99 11.17
N LEU A 112 -5.05 10.04 11.28
CA LEU A 112 -3.63 10.35 11.48
C LEU A 112 -3.03 11.08 10.28
N ALA A 113 -3.38 10.66 9.06
CA ALA A 113 -2.94 11.31 7.84
C ALA A 113 -3.40 12.78 7.78
N ARG A 114 -4.65 13.05 8.13
CA ARG A 114 -5.20 14.41 8.21
C ARG A 114 -4.54 15.22 9.32
N TYR A 115 -4.37 14.64 10.49
CA TYR A 115 -3.77 15.33 11.65
C TYR A 115 -2.31 15.69 11.39
N LEU A 116 -1.54 14.79 10.79
CA LEU A 116 -0.12 14.96 10.49
C LEU A 116 0.15 15.62 9.13
N LEU A 117 -0.88 15.90 8.35
CA LEU A 117 -0.79 16.41 6.98
C LEU A 117 0.10 15.54 6.08
N LEU A 118 0.00 14.23 6.24
CA LEU A 118 0.73 13.23 5.48
C LEU A 118 -0.22 12.52 4.51
N PRO A 119 0.12 12.38 3.21
CA PRO A 119 -0.72 11.65 2.28
C PRO A 119 -0.67 10.14 2.55
N LEU A 120 -1.79 9.47 2.37
CA LEU A 120 -1.86 8.00 2.32
C LEU A 120 -1.70 7.50 0.89
N PRO A 121 -1.00 6.36 0.69
CA PRO A 121 -0.92 5.74 -0.63
C PRO A 121 -2.29 5.19 -1.05
N GLY A 122 -2.55 5.20 -2.37
CA GLY A 122 -3.64 4.44 -2.94
C GLY A 122 -3.36 2.93 -2.93
N TRP A 123 -4.39 2.13 -3.13
CA TRP A 123 -4.26 0.67 -3.31
C TRP A 123 -3.70 0.28 -4.68
N LEU A 124 -3.86 1.16 -5.66
CA LEU A 124 -3.32 1.00 -7.01
C LEU A 124 -2.19 2.00 -7.24
N PRO A 125 -1.17 1.64 -8.05
CA PRO A 125 -0.16 2.60 -8.48
C PRO A 125 -0.83 3.76 -9.22
N ASP A 126 -0.38 4.98 -8.97
CA ASP A 126 -0.79 6.14 -9.75
C ASP A 126 -0.40 5.92 -11.23
N GLU A 127 -1.33 6.16 -12.15
CA GLU A 127 -1.10 5.96 -13.59
C GLU A 127 0.11 6.75 -14.13
N GLY A 128 0.54 7.81 -13.43
CA GLY A 128 1.74 8.57 -13.74
C GLY A 128 3.06 7.91 -13.34
N ALA A 129 3.05 6.98 -12.37
CA ALA A 129 4.26 6.31 -11.90
C ALA A 129 4.66 5.11 -12.77
N ALA A 130 3.71 4.48 -13.46
CA ALA A 130 3.95 3.34 -14.35
C ALA A 130 4.79 3.73 -15.60
N GLY A 131 4.74 4.98 -16.02
CA GLY A 131 5.51 5.48 -17.17
C GLY A 131 7.01 5.69 -16.92
N GLN A 132 7.45 5.78 -15.66
CA GLN A 132 8.85 6.05 -15.33
C GLN A 132 9.71 4.79 -15.18
N LEU A 133 9.11 3.63 -14.94
CA LEU A 133 9.83 2.35 -14.82
C LEU A 133 10.23 1.74 -16.18
N GLN A 134 9.67 2.19 -17.29
CA GLN A 134 9.98 1.67 -18.62
C GLN A 134 11.10 2.43 -19.36
N GLN A 135 11.64 3.53 -18.80
CA GLN A 135 12.72 4.29 -19.44
C GLN A 135 14.15 3.89 -19.02
N GLY A 136 14.29 2.86 -18.20
CA GLY A 136 15.59 2.24 -17.88
C GLY A 136 15.98 1.16 -18.87
N LYS A 137 16.04 1.45 -20.17
CA LYS A 137 16.64 0.55 -21.15
C LYS A 137 18.15 0.53 -20.92
N PRO A 138 18.79 -0.62 -20.66
CA PRO A 138 20.23 -0.67 -20.54
C PRO A 138 20.85 -0.29 -21.88
N GLY A 139 21.58 0.81 -21.87
CA GLY A 139 22.29 1.34 -23.02
C GLY A 139 23.35 0.36 -23.52
N ASP A 140 23.30 0.14 -24.79
CA ASP A 140 24.20 -0.43 -25.73
C ASP A 140 25.69 -0.16 -25.37
N CYS A 141 26.35 -1.17 -24.85
CA CYS A 141 27.80 -1.15 -24.68
C CYS A 141 28.44 -1.51 -26.02
N ARG A 142 28.56 -0.54 -26.92
CA ARG A 142 29.43 -0.71 -28.13
C ARG A 142 30.88 -0.63 -27.70
N LEU A 143 31.46 -1.79 -27.59
CA LEU A 143 32.93 -1.96 -27.69
C LEU A 143 33.36 -1.60 -29.11
N THR A 144 33.78 -0.37 -29.34
CA THR A 144 34.61 -0.06 -30.51
C THR A 144 36.05 -0.38 -30.16
N GLY A 145 36.50 -1.54 -30.61
CA GLY A 145 37.93 -1.85 -30.69
C GLY A 145 38.62 -0.93 -31.70
N HIS A 146 39.77 -0.44 -31.30
CA HIS A 146 40.81 -0.02 -32.23
C HIS A 146 42.17 -0.50 -31.70
N CYS A 147 42.84 -1.20 -32.58
CA CYS A 147 44.21 -1.65 -32.63
C CYS A 147 45.20 -1.33 -31.52
#